data_f0b08a86f2b9431ae17a5425798c6a19
#
_entry.id   f0b08a86f2b9431ae17a5425798c6a19
#
_cell.length_a   1.000
_cell.length_b   1.000
_cell.length_c   1.000
_cell.angle_alpha   90.00
_cell.angle_beta   90.00
_cell.angle_gamma   90.00
#
_symmetry.space_group_name_H-M   'P 1'
#
loop_
_entity.id
_entity.type
_entity.pdbx_description
1 polymer ?
#
loop_
_entity_poly.entity_id
_entity_poly.type
_entity_poly.pdbx_seq_one_letter_code
_entity_poly.pdbx_strand_id
1 'polypeptide(L)'
;YAIDTWRGDVNTGSYGEEIYESVLCNLGNHFPNVDAFMLRSKFEDAVASFQDGSIDLIFIDGCHTYSAVKSDYEMWKPKMSERGVMVFHDTAVDAEDFGVLQFWNEISQEYDSIEFKHDHGLGVLPVGSSVPELILDLVRENDQNKCSIRSAYAYLGERLTLQSQLESANLQNIKKEARINSMLNSFSWQLTAPLRLGLDFIKVNKKC
;
A
#
# COMPACT_ATOMS: atom_id res chain seq x y z
N TYR A 1 4.10 10.86 -10.89
CA TYR A 1 4.50 11.74 -9.79
C TYR A 1 3.99 11.16 -8.48
N ALA A 2 4.83 11.16 -7.42
CA ALA A 2 4.40 10.94 -6.06
C ALA A 2 4.59 12.24 -5.28
N ILE A 3 3.51 12.73 -4.68
CA ILE A 3 3.50 14.02 -3.97
C ILE A 3 3.20 13.73 -2.51
N ASP A 4 4.13 14.06 -1.64
CA ASP A 4 4.00 13.93 -0.19
C ASP A 4 5.06 14.81 0.49
N THR A 5 4.88 15.13 1.72
CA THR A 5 5.91 15.71 2.58
C THR A 5 6.91 14.66 3.06
N TRP A 6 6.53 13.40 3.10
CA TRP A 6 7.21 12.26 3.76
C TRP A 6 7.55 12.53 5.22
N ARG A 7 6.72 13.34 5.90
CA ARG A 7 6.89 13.69 7.32
C ARG A 7 5.80 13.12 8.21
N GLY A 8 4.83 12.41 7.61
CA GLY A 8 3.64 11.94 8.29
C GLY A 8 2.64 13.07 8.54
N ASP A 9 1.55 12.72 9.22
CA ASP A 9 0.44 13.61 9.55
C ASP A 9 -0.18 13.29 10.92
N VAL A 10 -1.35 13.86 11.19
CA VAL A 10 -2.07 13.68 12.46
C VAL A 10 -2.57 12.25 12.66
N ASN A 11 -2.79 11.50 11.59
CA ASN A 11 -3.29 10.12 11.62
C ASN A 11 -2.16 9.11 11.69
N THR A 12 -1.06 9.35 10.96
CA THR A 12 0.07 8.42 10.82
C THR A 12 1.23 8.70 11.77
N GLY A 13 1.26 9.87 12.42
CA GLY A 13 2.37 10.34 13.24
C GLY A 13 3.52 10.92 12.42
N SER A 14 4.65 11.19 13.06
CA SER A 14 5.80 11.81 12.40
C SER A 14 6.74 10.76 11.82
N TYR A 15 7.16 10.96 10.58
CA TYR A 15 8.16 10.16 9.87
C TYR A 15 9.52 10.85 9.84
N GLY A 16 10.59 10.05 9.94
CA GLY A 16 11.96 10.51 9.72
C GLY A 16 12.34 10.47 8.23
N GLU A 17 13.52 10.98 7.92
CA GLU A 17 14.07 11.01 6.56
C GLU A 17 14.24 9.62 5.93
N GLU A 18 14.41 8.59 6.77
CA GLU A 18 14.57 7.19 6.38
C GLU A 18 13.40 6.65 5.54
N ILE A 19 12.19 7.18 5.72
CA ILE A 19 11.02 6.77 4.93
C ILE A 19 11.18 7.24 3.48
N TYR A 20 11.53 8.51 3.28
CA TYR A 20 11.78 9.05 1.94
C TYR A 20 12.93 8.32 1.24
N GLU A 21 14.05 8.12 1.93
CA GLU A 21 15.20 7.39 1.41
C GLU A 21 14.86 5.94 1.04
N SER A 22 14.04 5.27 1.86
CA SER A 22 13.55 3.91 1.58
C SER A 22 12.72 3.85 0.31
N VAL A 23 11.81 4.82 0.10
CA VAL A 23 10.99 4.89 -1.12
C VAL A 23 11.88 5.10 -2.36
N LEU A 24 12.84 6.01 -2.31
CA LEU A 24 13.78 6.25 -3.40
C LEU A 24 14.61 4.99 -3.72
N CYS A 25 15.10 4.31 -2.69
CA CYS A 25 15.86 3.07 -2.84
C CYS A 25 15.00 1.97 -3.51
N ASN A 26 13.76 1.80 -3.07
CA ASN A 26 12.83 0.83 -3.64
C ASN A 26 12.49 1.14 -5.10
N LEU A 27 12.25 2.40 -5.44
CA LEU A 27 12.03 2.82 -6.82
C LEU A 27 13.23 2.47 -7.70
N GLY A 28 14.45 2.82 -7.27
CA GLY A 28 15.66 2.53 -8.04
C GLY A 28 15.94 1.03 -8.20
N ASN A 29 15.66 0.22 -7.18
CA ASN A 29 15.95 -1.21 -7.19
C ASN A 29 14.90 -2.05 -7.95
N HIS A 30 13.63 -1.70 -7.82
CA HIS A 30 12.54 -2.51 -8.34
C HIS A 30 11.89 -1.95 -9.62
N PHE A 31 12.04 -0.64 -9.85
CA PHE A 31 11.39 0.05 -10.97
C PHE A 31 12.36 0.97 -11.75
N PRO A 32 13.56 0.49 -12.13
CA PRO A 32 14.60 1.36 -12.72
C PRO A 32 14.22 1.98 -14.07
N ASN A 33 13.19 1.47 -14.73
CA ASN A 33 12.74 1.93 -16.05
C ASN A 33 11.42 2.75 -15.97
N VAL A 34 10.96 3.10 -14.77
CA VAL A 34 9.77 3.92 -14.58
C VAL A 34 10.18 5.37 -14.38
N ASP A 35 9.61 6.27 -15.17
CA ASP A 35 9.77 7.71 -14.98
C ASP A 35 8.98 8.15 -13.74
N ALA A 36 9.60 8.03 -12.57
CA ALA A 36 9.01 8.42 -11.28
C ALA A 36 9.63 9.72 -10.76
N PHE A 37 8.78 10.68 -10.46
CA PHE A 37 9.18 11.98 -9.91
C PHE A 37 8.59 12.15 -8.51
N MET A 38 9.48 12.32 -7.52
CA MET A 38 9.13 12.50 -6.11
C MET A 38 9.10 13.99 -5.77
N LEU A 39 7.92 14.54 -5.48
CA LEU A 39 7.74 15.94 -5.11
C LEU A 39 7.51 16.04 -3.59
N ARG A 40 8.53 16.51 -2.87
CA ARG A 40 8.44 16.75 -1.41
C ARG A 40 7.70 18.06 -1.15
N SER A 41 6.39 18.00 -1.19
CA SER A 41 5.52 19.16 -1.08
C SER A 41 4.20 18.77 -0.45
N LYS A 42 3.47 19.73 0.07
CA LYS A 42 2.05 19.58 0.34
C LYS A 42 1.28 19.58 -0.98
N PHE A 43 0.09 19.00 -1.00
CA PHE A 43 -0.75 18.91 -2.19
C PHE A 43 -1.17 20.29 -2.69
N GLU A 44 -1.53 21.19 -1.77
CA GLU A 44 -1.90 22.58 -2.10
C GLU A 44 -0.78 23.39 -2.75
N ASP A 45 0.47 23.11 -2.42
CA ASP A 45 1.62 23.79 -3.01
C ASP A 45 2.00 23.17 -4.37
N ALA A 46 1.87 21.85 -4.49
CA ALA A 46 2.25 21.12 -5.69
C ALA A 46 1.30 21.37 -6.87
N VAL A 47 0.01 21.57 -6.62
CA VAL A 47 -1.04 21.67 -7.66
C VAL A 47 -0.75 22.75 -8.70
N ALA A 48 -0.09 23.85 -8.31
CA ALA A 48 0.28 24.93 -9.23
C ALA A 48 1.31 24.50 -10.30
N SER A 49 2.03 23.40 -10.07
CA SER A 49 3.03 22.87 -11.01
C SER A 49 2.39 22.02 -12.13
N PHE A 50 1.11 21.73 -12.06
CA PHE A 50 0.38 20.93 -13.04
C PHE A 50 -0.58 21.80 -13.86
N GLN A 51 -0.59 21.59 -15.17
CA GLN A 51 -1.53 22.26 -16.06
C GLN A 51 -2.94 21.69 -15.90
N ASP A 52 -3.96 22.52 -16.08
CA ASP A 52 -5.33 22.07 -16.13
C ASP A 52 -5.52 21.08 -17.31
N GLY A 53 -6.29 20.03 -17.08
CA GLY A 53 -6.56 19.02 -18.09
C GLY A 53 -5.38 18.11 -18.46
N SER A 54 -4.33 18.01 -17.62
CA SER A 54 -3.09 17.29 -17.97
C SER A 54 -2.93 15.90 -17.34
N ILE A 55 -3.80 15.52 -16.39
CA ILE A 55 -3.64 14.31 -15.59
C ILE A 55 -4.72 13.30 -15.93
N ASP A 56 -4.33 12.10 -16.35
CA ASP A 56 -5.26 11.01 -16.67
C ASP A 56 -5.66 10.19 -15.44
N LEU A 57 -4.78 10.07 -14.43
CA LEU A 57 -5.04 9.30 -13.22
C LEU A 57 -4.46 10.01 -12.00
N ILE A 58 -5.29 10.18 -10.97
CA ILE A 58 -4.87 10.59 -9.63
C ILE A 58 -5.29 9.54 -8.62
N PHE A 59 -4.37 9.20 -7.71
CA PHE A 59 -4.63 8.40 -6.51
C PHE A 59 -4.55 9.34 -5.30
N ILE A 60 -5.67 9.51 -4.59
CA ILE A 60 -5.80 10.37 -3.40
C ILE A 60 -5.72 9.49 -2.16
N ASP A 61 -4.65 9.66 -1.41
CA ASP A 61 -4.33 8.94 -0.16
C ASP A 61 -3.58 9.91 0.78
N GLY A 62 -4.24 10.99 1.12
CA GLY A 62 -3.69 12.07 1.94
C GLY A 62 -4.24 12.07 3.36
N CYS A 63 -4.40 13.25 3.94
CA CYS A 63 -5.00 13.39 5.26
C CYS A 63 -6.49 12.97 5.24
N HIS A 64 -6.87 12.07 6.14
CA HIS A 64 -8.15 11.35 6.10
C HIS A 64 -9.35 12.13 6.64
N THR A 65 -9.20 13.41 7.02
CA THR A 65 -10.36 14.21 7.45
C THR A 65 -11.26 14.58 6.28
N TYR A 66 -12.56 14.72 6.51
CA TYR A 66 -13.52 15.12 5.47
C TYR A 66 -13.11 16.42 4.74
N SER A 67 -12.67 17.43 5.49
CA SER A 67 -12.24 18.71 4.90
C SER A 67 -10.99 18.58 4.02
N ALA A 68 -10.04 17.70 4.41
CA ALA A 68 -8.83 17.49 3.63
C ALA A 68 -9.13 16.78 2.32
N VAL A 69 -9.80 15.61 2.36
CA VAL A 69 -10.13 14.85 1.13
C VAL A 69 -11.01 15.65 0.17
N LYS A 70 -11.96 16.44 0.70
CA LYS A 70 -12.79 17.33 -0.12
C LYS A 70 -11.97 18.44 -0.78
N SER A 71 -11.08 19.06 -0.02
CA SER A 71 -10.15 20.09 -0.55
C SER A 71 -9.23 19.50 -1.63
N ASP A 72 -8.68 18.31 -1.42
CA ASP A 72 -7.85 17.63 -2.41
C ASP A 72 -8.64 17.34 -3.69
N TYR A 73 -9.86 16.81 -3.58
CA TYR A 73 -10.72 16.60 -4.74
C TYR A 73 -10.99 17.90 -5.51
N GLU A 74 -11.44 18.95 -4.82
CA GLU A 74 -11.81 20.23 -5.46
C GLU A 74 -10.60 20.90 -6.14
N MET A 75 -9.43 20.81 -5.53
CA MET A 75 -8.19 21.41 -6.00
C MET A 75 -7.60 20.65 -7.20
N TRP A 76 -7.64 19.31 -7.18
CA TRP A 76 -7.03 18.48 -8.21
C TRP A 76 -7.96 18.13 -9.37
N LYS A 77 -9.30 18.22 -9.19
CA LYS A 77 -10.25 17.97 -10.25
C LYS A 77 -10.03 18.81 -11.52
N PRO A 78 -9.72 20.11 -11.47
CA PRO A 78 -9.41 20.91 -12.67
C PRO A 78 -8.18 20.41 -13.42
N LYS A 79 -7.27 19.68 -12.76
CA LYS A 79 -6.05 19.13 -13.36
C LYS A 79 -6.32 17.86 -14.16
N MET A 80 -7.48 17.23 -13.94
CA MET A 80 -7.87 16.00 -14.66
C MET A 80 -8.12 16.28 -16.13
N SER A 81 -7.59 15.40 -16.98
CA SER A 81 -7.82 15.45 -18.43
C SER A 81 -9.24 14.96 -18.79
N GLU A 82 -9.57 15.04 -20.08
CA GLU A 82 -10.81 14.43 -20.58
C GLU A 82 -10.89 12.91 -20.34
N ARG A 83 -9.77 12.25 -20.10
CA ARG A 83 -9.67 10.81 -19.77
C ARG A 83 -9.61 10.54 -18.28
N GLY A 84 -9.75 11.59 -17.47
CA GLY A 84 -9.42 11.62 -16.05
C GLY A 84 -10.20 10.61 -15.20
N VAL A 85 -9.47 9.87 -14.38
CA VAL A 85 -9.99 8.96 -13.35
C VAL A 85 -9.36 9.35 -12.01
N MET A 86 -10.17 9.60 -11.00
CA MET A 86 -9.72 9.80 -9.63
C MET A 86 -9.96 8.52 -8.82
N VAL A 87 -8.97 8.13 -8.04
CA VAL A 87 -9.03 6.96 -7.16
C VAL A 87 -8.83 7.43 -5.73
N PHE A 88 -9.70 6.99 -4.83
CA PHE A 88 -9.67 7.36 -3.41
C PHE A 88 -9.38 6.14 -2.55
N HIS A 89 -8.41 6.24 -1.66
CA HIS A 89 -8.15 5.24 -0.65
C HIS A 89 -9.03 5.47 0.60
N ASP A 90 -9.10 4.49 1.49
CA ASP A 90 -9.81 4.55 2.79
C ASP A 90 -11.33 4.81 2.72
N THR A 91 -11.96 4.53 1.59
CA THR A 91 -13.41 4.77 1.38
C THR A 91 -14.31 3.90 2.26
N ALA A 92 -13.81 2.83 2.87
CA ALA A 92 -14.55 1.92 3.74
C ALA A 92 -14.19 2.05 5.24
N VAL A 93 -13.33 3.00 5.61
CA VAL A 93 -12.95 3.23 7.01
C VAL A 93 -14.01 4.05 7.73
N ASP A 94 -14.69 3.42 8.70
CA ASP A 94 -15.67 4.06 9.60
C ASP A 94 -15.03 4.24 10.99
N ALA A 95 -14.33 5.36 11.17
CA ALA A 95 -13.65 5.71 12.42
C ALA A 95 -13.82 7.18 12.75
N GLU A 96 -13.72 7.52 14.03
CA GLU A 96 -13.71 8.91 14.51
C GLU A 96 -12.51 9.62 13.87
N ASP A 97 -12.69 10.83 13.40
CA ASP A 97 -11.70 11.63 12.67
C ASP A 97 -11.38 11.18 11.21
N PHE A 98 -12.00 10.11 10.70
CA PHE A 98 -11.93 9.71 9.30
C PHE A 98 -13.17 10.18 8.53
N GLY A 99 -12.99 11.04 7.55
CA GLY A 99 -14.09 11.61 6.77
C GLY A 99 -14.10 11.17 5.31
N VAL A 100 -13.20 10.27 4.90
CA VAL A 100 -13.12 9.80 3.50
C VAL A 100 -14.38 9.00 3.12
N LEU A 101 -14.85 8.11 4.00
CA LEU A 101 -16.12 7.38 3.80
C LEU A 101 -17.30 8.33 3.59
N GLN A 102 -17.40 9.39 4.41
CA GLN A 102 -18.46 10.38 4.27
C GLN A 102 -18.36 11.09 2.92
N PHE A 103 -17.19 11.59 2.56
CA PHE A 103 -16.95 12.27 1.28
C PHE A 103 -17.23 11.34 0.09
N TRP A 104 -16.76 10.08 0.16
CA TRP A 104 -17.02 9.09 -0.88
C TRP A 104 -18.51 8.83 -1.09
N ASN A 105 -19.28 8.69 -0.02
CA ASN A 105 -20.73 8.50 -0.09
C ASN A 105 -21.45 9.69 -0.74
N GLU A 106 -20.93 10.90 -0.61
CA GLU A 106 -21.46 12.09 -1.26
C GLU A 106 -21.12 12.11 -2.75
N ILE A 107 -19.81 12.05 -3.07
CA ILE A 107 -19.34 12.24 -4.44
C ILE A 107 -19.68 11.08 -5.38
N SER A 108 -19.74 9.86 -4.88
CA SER A 108 -20.12 8.67 -5.67
C SER A 108 -21.58 8.68 -6.16
N GLN A 109 -22.42 9.59 -5.66
CA GLN A 109 -23.77 9.79 -6.17
C GLN A 109 -23.82 10.68 -7.42
N GLU A 110 -22.79 11.45 -7.67
CA GLU A 110 -22.69 12.35 -8.81
C GLU A 110 -22.14 11.69 -10.08
N TYR A 111 -21.49 10.52 -9.94
CA TYR A 111 -20.80 9.81 -11.03
C TYR A 111 -21.11 8.32 -11.02
N ASP A 112 -21.06 7.71 -12.20
CA ASP A 112 -20.90 6.26 -12.28
C ASP A 112 -19.59 5.89 -11.59
N SER A 113 -19.63 4.99 -10.59
CA SER A 113 -18.46 4.67 -9.77
C SER A 113 -18.46 3.21 -9.34
N ILE A 114 -17.30 2.73 -8.93
CA ILE A 114 -17.18 1.44 -8.24
C ILE A 114 -16.30 1.60 -7.00
N GLU A 115 -16.68 0.90 -5.94
CA GLU A 115 -15.92 0.83 -4.70
C GLU A 115 -15.55 -0.62 -4.41
N PHE A 116 -14.27 -0.87 -4.12
CA PHE A 116 -13.76 -2.13 -3.59
C PHE A 116 -13.67 -2.01 -2.08
N LYS A 117 -14.51 -2.75 -1.36
CA LYS A 117 -14.69 -2.59 0.11
C LYS A 117 -13.73 -3.43 0.96
N HIS A 118 -12.89 -4.26 0.34
CA HIS A 118 -11.91 -5.04 1.08
C HIS A 118 -10.76 -4.13 1.56
N ASP A 119 -10.11 -4.57 2.63
CA ASP A 119 -9.11 -3.80 3.33
C ASP A 119 -9.68 -2.46 3.84
N HIS A 120 -9.11 -1.33 3.53
CA HIS A 120 -9.63 -0.02 3.94
C HIS A 120 -10.59 0.63 2.92
N GLY A 121 -10.77 0.01 1.78
CA GLY A 121 -11.61 0.51 0.70
C GLY A 121 -10.83 1.28 -0.37
N LEU A 122 -11.31 1.14 -1.62
CA LEU A 122 -10.77 1.84 -2.78
C LEU A 122 -11.92 2.25 -3.68
N GLY A 123 -12.13 3.55 -3.85
CA GLY A 123 -13.13 4.12 -4.73
C GLY A 123 -12.54 4.55 -6.07
N VAL A 124 -13.19 4.22 -7.18
CA VAL A 124 -12.81 4.61 -8.54
C VAL A 124 -13.88 5.52 -9.12
N LEU A 125 -13.50 6.74 -9.46
CA LEU A 125 -14.38 7.82 -9.90
C LEU A 125 -13.92 8.37 -11.25
N PRO A 126 -14.54 7.98 -12.38
CA PRO A 126 -14.33 8.62 -13.67
C PRO A 126 -14.87 10.04 -13.67
N VAL A 127 -14.01 11.04 -13.85
CA VAL A 127 -14.41 12.47 -13.84
C VAL A 127 -14.25 13.13 -15.20
N GLY A 128 -13.54 12.48 -16.14
CA GLY A 128 -13.32 12.98 -17.49
C GLY A 128 -14.52 12.79 -18.41
N SER A 129 -14.59 13.56 -19.48
CA SER A 129 -15.65 13.47 -20.50
C SER A 129 -15.42 12.37 -21.55
N SER A 130 -14.19 11.82 -21.63
CA SER A 130 -13.76 10.83 -22.62
C SER A 130 -12.90 9.73 -21.97
N VAL A 131 -13.38 9.24 -20.82
CA VAL A 131 -12.73 8.15 -20.05
C VAL A 131 -12.66 6.88 -20.88
N PRO A 132 -11.57 6.06 -20.78
CA PRO A 132 -11.46 4.80 -21.50
C PRO A 132 -12.65 3.87 -21.26
N GLU A 133 -13.17 3.25 -22.33
CA GLU A 133 -14.38 2.42 -22.29
C GLU A 133 -14.29 1.29 -21.27
N LEU A 134 -13.11 0.67 -21.11
CA LEU A 134 -12.90 -0.36 -20.10
C LEU A 134 -13.23 0.10 -18.67
N ILE A 135 -12.92 1.36 -18.34
CA ILE A 135 -13.24 1.93 -17.02
C ILE A 135 -14.73 2.24 -16.94
N LEU A 136 -15.33 2.77 -18.02
CA LEU A 136 -16.77 3.03 -18.07
C LEU A 136 -17.58 1.74 -17.94
N ASP A 137 -17.17 0.67 -18.62
CA ASP A 137 -17.79 -0.65 -18.48
C ASP A 137 -17.72 -1.14 -17.04
N LEU A 138 -16.55 -1.03 -16.39
CA LEU A 138 -16.37 -1.43 -15.01
C LEU A 138 -17.32 -0.71 -14.03
N VAL A 139 -17.44 0.63 -14.16
CA VAL A 139 -18.25 1.43 -13.22
C VAL A 139 -19.75 1.36 -13.53
N ARG A 140 -20.14 0.99 -14.75
CA ARG A 140 -21.54 0.86 -15.18
C ARG A 140 -22.11 -0.54 -15.05
N GLU A 141 -21.27 -1.52 -14.68
CA GLU A 141 -21.74 -2.88 -14.44
C GLU A 141 -22.89 -2.94 -13.42
N ASN A 142 -23.74 -3.92 -13.57
CA ASN A 142 -24.80 -4.18 -12.59
C ASN A 142 -24.22 -4.64 -11.25
N ASP A 143 -25.00 -4.54 -10.18
CA ASP A 143 -24.55 -4.82 -8.81
C ASP A 143 -24.01 -6.25 -8.63
N GLN A 144 -24.59 -7.23 -9.34
CA GLN A 144 -24.15 -8.63 -9.26
C GLN A 144 -22.76 -8.79 -9.88
N ASN A 145 -22.51 -8.18 -11.02
CA ASN A 145 -21.20 -8.21 -11.68
C ASN A 145 -20.16 -7.43 -10.87
N LYS A 146 -20.51 -6.25 -10.37
CA LYS A 146 -19.63 -5.49 -9.43
C LYS A 146 -19.27 -6.32 -8.21
N CYS A 147 -20.21 -7.08 -7.64
CA CYS A 147 -19.93 -7.98 -6.52
C CYS A 147 -18.91 -9.07 -6.90
N SER A 148 -19.09 -9.69 -8.08
CA SER A 148 -18.17 -10.71 -8.57
C SER A 148 -16.76 -10.16 -8.84
N ILE A 149 -16.67 -8.97 -9.43
CA ILE A 149 -15.42 -8.26 -9.67
C ILE A 149 -14.71 -7.96 -8.35
N ARG A 150 -15.43 -7.37 -7.37
CA ARG A 150 -14.89 -7.09 -6.03
C ARG A 150 -14.33 -8.34 -5.36
N SER A 151 -15.07 -9.45 -5.42
CA SER A 151 -14.64 -10.73 -4.85
C SER A 151 -13.38 -11.27 -5.53
N ALA A 152 -13.28 -11.16 -6.84
CA ALA A 152 -12.10 -11.58 -7.60
C ALA A 152 -10.86 -10.76 -7.22
N TYR A 153 -10.99 -9.44 -7.10
CA TYR A 153 -9.86 -8.59 -6.70
C TYR A 153 -9.48 -8.81 -5.24
N ALA A 154 -10.44 -8.97 -4.32
CA ALA A 154 -10.16 -9.32 -2.93
C ALA A 154 -9.36 -10.63 -2.82
N TYR A 155 -9.77 -11.67 -3.54
CA TYR A 155 -9.06 -12.95 -3.60
C TYR A 155 -7.64 -12.82 -4.17
N LEU A 156 -7.46 -12.03 -5.23
CA LEU A 156 -6.14 -11.76 -5.80
C LEU A 156 -5.24 -11.03 -4.80
N GLY A 157 -5.76 -10.02 -4.09
CA GLY A 157 -5.05 -9.30 -3.04
C GLY A 157 -4.62 -10.22 -1.90
N GLU A 158 -5.53 -11.07 -1.41
CA GLU A 158 -5.21 -12.06 -0.37
C GLU A 158 -4.10 -13.02 -0.81
N ARG A 159 -4.13 -13.49 -2.04
CA ARG A 159 -3.05 -14.33 -2.59
C ARG A 159 -1.69 -13.64 -2.58
N LEU A 160 -1.63 -12.36 -2.97
CA LEU A 160 -0.39 -11.58 -2.96
C LEU A 160 0.12 -11.39 -1.52
N THR A 161 -0.76 -11.13 -0.57
CA THR A 161 -0.41 -11.02 0.85
C THR A 161 0.17 -12.32 1.39
N LEU A 162 -0.48 -13.46 1.13
CA LEU A 162 -0.02 -14.78 1.55
C LEU A 162 1.34 -15.13 0.90
N GLN A 163 1.52 -14.80 -0.37
CA GLN A 163 2.81 -15.00 -1.06
C GLN A 163 3.93 -14.19 -0.39
N SER A 164 3.72 -12.91 -0.12
CA SER A 164 4.68 -12.04 0.56
C SER A 164 5.03 -12.55 1.96
N GLN A 165 4.02 -13.02 2.72
CA GLN A 165 4.23 -13.61 4.04
C GLN A 165 5.09 -14.89 3.96
N LEU A 166 4.82 -15.75 2.97
CA LEU A 166 5.60 -16.97 2.74
C LEU A 166 7.05 -16.65 2.38
N GLU A 167 7.28 -15.70 1.49
CA GLU A 167 8.63 -15.27 1.11
C GLU A 167 9.41 -14.70 2.32
N SER A 168 8.74 -13.87 3.13
CA SER A 168 9.31 -13.32 4.36
C SER A 168 9.66 -14.40 5.37
N ALA A 169 8.78 -15.39 5.58
CA ALA A 169 9.02 -16.52 6.46
C ALA A 169 10.19 -17.39 5.97
N ASN A 170 10.27 -17.65 4.68
CA ASN A 170 11.38 -18.39 4.07
C ASN A 170 12.72 -17.65 4.26
N LEU A 171 12.75 -16.35 4.05
CA LEU A 171 13.96 -15.54 4.27
C LEU A 171 14.40 -15.58 5.75
N GLN A 172 13.45 -15.50 6.68
CA GLN A 172 13.76 -15.64 8.10
C GLN A 172 14.32 -17.02 8.46
N ASN A 173 13.78 -18.08 7.86
CA ASN A 173 14.27 -19.44 8.06
C ASN A 173 15.70 -19.60 7.54
N ILE A 174 15.99 -19.10 6.34
CA ILE A 174 17.37 -19.09 5.77
C ILE A 174 18.34 -18.37 6.72
N LYS A 175 17.95 -17.19 7.23
CA LYS A 175 18.77 -16.45 8.20
C LYS A 175 18.99 -17.21 9.50
N LYS A 176 17.96 -17.92 10.03
CA LYS A 176 18.08 -18.76 11.23
C LYS A 176 19.02 -19.93 10.98
N GLU A 177 18.88 -20.62 9.85
CA GLU A 177 19.76 -21.73 9.48
C GLU A 177 21.21 -21.30 9.34
N ALA A 178 21.45 -20.17 8.65
CA ALA A 178 22.80 -19.60 8.53
C ALA A 178 23.40 -19.28 9.91
N ARG A 179 22.59 -18.72 10.83
CA ARG A 179 23.03 -18.44 12.20
C ARG A 179 23.34 -19.72 12.98
N ILE A 180 22.49 -20.74 12.89
CA ILE A 180 22.73 -22.06 13.52
C ILE A 180 24.03 -22.66 12.98
N ASN A 181 24.22 -22.68 11.67
CA ASN A 181 25.43 -23.21 11.05
C ASN A 181 26.69 -22.43 11.48
N SER A 182 26.61 -21.11 11.57
CA SER A 182 27.70 -20.29 12.11
C SER A 182 28.02 -20.63 13.57
N MET A 183 27.01 -20.85 14.41
CA MET A 183 27.21 -21.28 15.80
C MET A 183 27.84 -22.68 15.90
N LEU A 184 27.34 -23.65 15.13
CA LEU A 184 27.84 -25.01 15.10
C LEU A 184 29.30 -25.08 14.63
N ASN A 185 29.69 -24.20 13.71
CA ASN A 185 31.06 -24.09 13.19
C ASN A 185 31.97 -23.20 14.02
N SER A 186 31.44 -22.55 15.06
CA SER A 186 32.28 -21.70 15.93
C SER A 186 33.28 -22.51 16.74
N PHE A 187 34.49 -21.95 16.95
CA PHE A 187 35.54 -22.59 17.73
C PHE A 187 35.10 -22.97 19.14
N SER A 188 34.35 -22.10 19.81
CA SER A 188 33.81 -22.37 21.16
C SER A 188 32.84 -23.54 21.18
N TRP A 189 31.98 -23.67 20.16
CA TRP A 189 31.04 -24.79 20.03
C TRP A 189 31.76 -26.11 19.77
N GLN A 190 32.77 -26.11 18.91
CA GLN A 190 33.58 -27.28 18.62
C GLN A 190 34.41 -27.70 19.84
N LEU A 191 35.06 -26.77 20.53
CA LEU A 191 35.88 -27.03 21.72
C LEU A 191 35.04 -27.65 22.86
N THR A 192 33.78 -27.28 23.01
CA THR A 192 32.89 -27.80 24.06
C THR A 192 32.09 -29.05 23.63
N ALA A 193 32.29 -29.57 22.43
CA ALA A 193 31.59 -30.77 21.93
C ALA A 193 31.74 -32.02 22.85
N PRO A 194 32.93 -32.36 23.36
CA PRO A 194 33.07 -33.50 24.26
C PRO A 194 32.25 -33.40 25.54
N LEU A 195 32.13 -32.19 26.10
CA LEU A 195 31.33 -31.94 27.31
C LEU A 195 29.82 -32.12 27.06
N ARG A 196 29.33 -31.69 25.90
CA ARG A 196 27.89 -31.88 25.52
C ARG A 196 27.58 -33.34 25.29
N LEU A 197 28.41 -34.08 24.61
CA LEU A 197 28.23 -35.53 24.41
C LEU A 197 28.21 -36.30 25.74
N GLY A 198 29.08 -35.92 26.70
CA GLY A 198 29.06 -36.49 28.05
C GLY A 198 27.79 -36.19 28.82
N LEU A 199 27.21 -35.01 28.70
CA LEU A 199 25.96 -34.65 29.38
C LEU A 199 24.74 -35.33 28.76
N ASP A 200 24.71 -35.57 27.47
CA ASP A 200 23.62 -36.32 26.80
C ASP A 200 23.64 -37.78 27.18
N PHE A 201 24.84 -38.38 27.36
CA PHE A 201 24.98 -39.77 27.88
C PHE A 201 24.43 -39.93 29.29
N ILE A 202 24.62 -38.90 30.14
CA ILE A 202 24.09 -38.90 31.52
C ILE A 202 22.57 -38.75 31.54
N LYS A 203 21.99 -37.95 30.61
CA LYS A 203 20.53 -37.79 30.52
C LYS A 203 19.81 -39.02 30.02
N VAL A 204 20.36 -39.76 29.09
CA VAL A 204 19.82 -41.01 28.57
C VAL A 204 19.81 -42.09 29.63
N ASN A 205 20.85 -42.22 30.44
CA ASN A 205 20.96 -43.23 31.51
C ASN A 205 20.13 -42.89 32.78
N LYS A 206 19.54 -41.73 32.90
CA LYS A 206 18.59 -41.38 33.99
C LYS A 206 17.14 -41.68 33.68
N LYS A 207 16.84 -42.21 32.49
CA LYS A 207 15.48 -42.58 32.05
C LYS A 207 15.24 -44.12 31.99
N CYS A 208 16.18 -44.88 32.55
CA CYS A 208 15.98 -46.32 32.80
C CYS A 208 15.70 -46.58 34.28
#